data_f1c86a4020315f4c501cbb1eed2fa0bb
#
_entry.id   f1c86a4020315f4c501cbb1eed2fa0bb
#
_cell.length_a   1.000
_cell.length_b   1.000
_cell.length_c   1.000
_cell.angle_alpha   90.00
_cell.angle_beta   90.00
_cell.angle_gamma   90.00
#
_symmetry.space_group_name_H-M   'P 1'
#
loop_
_entity.id
_entity.type
_entity.pdbx_description
1 polymer ?
#
loop_
_entity_poly.entity_id
_entity_poly.type
_entity_poly.pdbx_seq_one_letter_code
_entity_poly.pdbx_strand_id
1 'polypeptide(L)'
;MVRIKNLNNFHAVVYYNKMNGGYSMVDTNCIFCKIAAGDIPSATIYEDERFRAIMDISPASKGHAIILPKNHAADLFSLEEAEAREVFVVAKKVATAMKEVLGCEGVNILQNNGEVAGQTVFHLHVHVIPRYKGDEVVIKWPHKESYEYDFGSIAKELAAKI
;
A
#
# COMPACT_ATOMS: atom_id res chain seq x y z
N MET A 1 -0.15 -14.46 -22.84
CA MET A 1 -0.02 -13.01 -23.01
C MET A 1 -1.32 -12.51 -23.63
N VAL A 2 -2.18 -11.88 -22.85
CA VAL A 2 -3.47 -11.35 -23.35
C VAL A 2 -3.39 -9.82 -23.27
N ARG A 3 -3.56 -9.17 -24.40
CA ARG A 3 -3.53 -7.71 -24.53
C ARG A 3 -4.96 -7.19 -24.45
N ILE A 4 -5.33 -6.42 -23.42
CA ILE A 4 -6.62 -5.72 -23.38
C ILE A 4 -6.39 -4.26 -23.75
N LYS A 5 -7.15 -3.80 -24.77
CA LYS A 5 -7.20 -2.42 -25.18
C LYS A 5 -8.22 -1.63 -24.36
N ASN A 6 -7.81 -0.43 -23.93
CA ASN A 6 -8.62 0.73 -23.54
C ASN A 6 -9.68 0.56 -22.44
N LEU A 7 -9.33 1.07 -21.28
CA LEU A 7 -10.29 1.74 -20.41
C LEU A 7 -9.79 3.19 -20.22
N ASN A 8 -10.54 4.12 -20.82
CA ASN A 8 -10.46 5.58 -20.61
C ASN A 8 -9.08 6.25 -20.77
N ASN A 9 -8.72 6.57 -22.04
CA ASN A 9 -7.70 7.57 -22.45
C ASN A 9 -6.29 7.56 -21.82
N PHE A 10 -5.89 6.54 -21.08
CA PHE A 10 -4.51 6.32 -20.66
C PHE A 10 -3.92 5.15 -21.43
N HIS A 11 -2.76 5.38 -22.07
CA HIS A 11 -2.00 4.35 -22.78
C HIS A 11 -1.25 3.44 -21.79
N ALA A 12 -1.95 2.86 -20.82
CA ALA A 12 -1.40 1.83 -19.97
C ALA A 12 -1.51 0.49 -20.68
N VAL A 13 -0.40 -0.16 -20.96
CA VAL A 13 -0.38 -1.53 -21.49
C VAL A 13 -0.40 -2.47 -20.29
N VAL A 14 -1.58 -2.99 -19.97
CA VAL A 14 -1.77 -3.97 -18.90
C VAL A 14 -1.48 -5.35 -19.48
N TYR A 15 -0.51 -6.03 -18.90
CA TYR A 15 -0.20 -7.43 -19.21
C TYR A 15 -0.72 -8.33 -18.10
N TYR A 16 -1.34 -9.44 -18.50
CA TYR A 16 -1.63 -10.53 -17.57
C TYR A 16 -0.47 -11.53 -17.65
N ASN A 17 0.34 -11.57 -16.63
CA ASN A 17 1.33 -12.63 -16.46
C ASN A 17 0.68 -13.82 -15.76
N LYS A 18 0.82 -15.00 -16.37
CA LYS A 18 0.37 -16.25 -15.73
C LYS A 18 1.33 -16.59 -14.60
N MET A 19 0.90 -16.34 -13.37
CA MET A 19 1.57 -16.84 -12.15
C MET A 19 0.88 -18.12 -11.68
N ASN A 20 1.53 -18.90 -10.82
CA ASN A 20 1.01 -20.18 -10.34
C ASN A 20 -0.39 -20.00 -9.71
N GLY A 21 -1.45 -20.22 -10.51
CA GLY A 21 -2.85 -20.19 -10.07
C GLY A 21 -3.69 -18.97 -10.48
N GLY A 22 -3.15 -17.97 -11.21
CA GLY A 22 -3.91 -16.80 -11.63
C GLY A 22 -3.18 -15.90 -12.63
N TYR A 23 -3.85 -14.84 -13.06
CA TYR A 23 -3.26 -13.79 -13.89
C TYR A 23 -2.93 -12.59 -12.98
N SER A 24 -1.70 -12.10 -13.02
CA SER A 24 -1.30 -10.84 -12.39
C SER A 24 -1.47 -9.70 -13.37
N MET A 25 -2.11 -8.62 -12.93
CA MET A 25 -2.22 -7.37 -13.69
C MET A 25 -0.96 -6.55 -13.44
N VAL A 26 -0.24 -6.19 -14.51
CA VAL A 26 0.98 -5.38 -14.44
C VAL A 26 0.84 -4.17 -15.36
N ASP A 27 1.07 -2.98 -14.85
CA ASP A 27 1.22 -1.76 -15.64
C ASP A 27 2.70 -1.49 -15.91
N THR A 28 3.08 -1.56 -17.19
CA THR A 28 4.48 -1.35 -17.61
C THR A 28 4.99 0.08 -17.42
N ASN A 29 4.10 1.05 -17.24
CA ASN A 29 4.47 2.43 -16.95
C ASN A 29 4.61 2.70 -15.45
N CYS A 30 4.09 1.81 -14.61
CA CYS A 30 4.12 1.95 -13.17
C CYS A 30 5.51 1.58 -12.61
N ILE A 31 6.12 2.53 -11.90
CA ILE A 31 7.41 2.31 -11.25
C ILE A 31 7.35 1.21 -10.19
N PHE A 32 6.25 1.14 -9.43
CA PHE A 32 6.10 0.12 -8.38
C PHE A 32 5.85 -1.27 -8.96
N CYS A 33 5.19 -1.41 -10.11
CA CYS A 33 5.14 -2.68 -10.83
C CYS A 33 6.54 -3.16 -11.21
N LYS A 34 7.39 -2.27 -11.73
CA LYS A 34 8.78 -2.60 -12.10
C LYS A 34 9.63 -2.99 -10.89
N ILE A 35 9.47 -2.29 -9.77
CA ILE A 35 10.14 -2.63 -8.52
C ILE A 35 9.63 -3.97 -7.98
N ALA A 36 8.32 -4.17 -7.94
CA ALA A 36 7.70 -5.40 -7.47
C ALA A 36 8.09 -6.62 -8.31
N ALA A 37 8.27 -6.44 -9.61
CA ALA A 37 8.78 -7.47 -10.53
C ALA A 37 10.28 -7.74 -10.39
N GLY A 38 11.06 -6.79 -9.80
CA GLY A 38 12.51 -6.88 -9.70
C GLY A 38 13.26 -6.26 -10.87
N ASP A 39 12.57 -5.61 -11.80
CA ASP A 39 13.19 -4.93 -12.95
C ASP A 39 13.98 -3.69 -12.51
N ILE A 40 13.57 -3.07 -11.41
CA ILE A 40 14.28 -1.97 -10.76
C ILE A 40 14.84 -2.48 -9.42
N PRO A 41 16.17 -2.36 -9.20
CA PRO A 41 16.80 -2.77 -7.95
C PRO A 41 16.20 -2.04 -6.73
N SER A 42 16.02 -2.77 -5.64
CA SER A 42 15.52 -2.24 -4.37
C SER A 42 16.10 -3.02 -3.18
N ALA A 43 16.19 -2.39 -2.02
CA ALA A 43 16.57 -3.06 -0.79
C ALA A 43 15.36 -3.87 -0.27
N THR A 44 15.21 -5.08 -0.77
CA THR A 44 14.10 -5.99 -0.46
C THR A 44 14.31 -6.64 0.90
N ILE A 45 13.28 -6.59 1.78
CA ILE A 45 13.29 -7.18 3.12
C ILE A 45 12.33 -8.37 3.26
N TYR A 46 11.35 -8.49 2.35
CA TYR A 46 10.43 -9.61 2.26
C TYR A 46 9.95 -9.78 0.83
N GLU A 47 9.76 -11.01 0.41
CA GLU A 47 9.15 -11.33 -0.88
C GLU A 47 8.43 -12.66 -0.82
N ASP A 48 7.23 -12.71 -1.39
CA ASP A 48 6.49 -13.93 -1.68
C ASP A 48 5.86 -13.87 -3.09
N GLU A 49 4.89 -14.75 -3.38
CA GLU A 49 4.23 -14.79 -4.69
C GLU A 49 3.40 -13.54 -4.97
N ARG A 50 2.86 -12.86 -3.94
CA ARG A 50 1.91 -11.76 -4.07
C ARG A 50 2.46 -10.38 -3.68
N PHE A 51 3.45 -10.34 -2.80
CA PHE A 51 3.95 -9.10 -2.22
C PHE A 51 5.47 -9.01 -2.27
N ARG A 52 5.94 -7.78 -2.35
CA ARG A 52 7.33 -7.43 -2.08
C ARG A 52 7.37 -6.28 -1.08
N ALA A 53 8.14 -6.41 -0.02
CA ALA A 53 8.41 -5.31 0.91
C ALA A 53 9.85 -4.84 0.73
N ILE A 54 10.01 -3.53 0.59
CA ILE A 54 11.30 -2.87 0.35
C ILE A 54 11.51 -1.71 1.31
N MET A 55 12.77 -1.32 1.50
CA MET A 55 13.07 -0.07 2.20
C MET A 55 12.63 1.12 1.35
N ASP A 56 11.99 2.10 1.99
CA ASP A 56 11.64 3.36 1.35
C ASP A 56 12.89 4.22 1.12
N ILE A 57 13.06 4.74 -0.10
CA ILE A 57 14.20 5.60 -0.46
C ILE A 57 14.06 7.04 0.05
N SER A 58 12.85 7.45 0.47
CA SER A 58 12.55 8.74 1.10
C SER A 58 11.95 8.51 2.50
N PRO A 59 12.72 7.92 3.43
CA PRO A 59 12.19 7.38 4.64
C PRO A 59 11.75 8.48 5.63
N ALA A 60 10.58 8.29 6.26
CA ALA A 60 10.11 9.13 7.35
C ALA A 60 10.90 8.91 8.64
N SER A 61 11.42 7.69 8.84
CA SER A 61 12.27 7.31 9.97
C SER A 61 13.23 6.19 9.57
N LYS A 62 14.22 5.93 10.41
CA LYS A 62 15.15 4.80 10.21
C LYS A 62 14.38 3.48 10.12
N GLY A 63 14.47 2.80 8.98
CA GLY A 63 13.81 1.53 8.77
C GLY A 63 12.42 1.61 8.15
N HIS A 64 11.96 2.79 7.73
CA HIS A 64 10.70 2.92 6.98
C HIS A 64 10.72 2.02 5.75
N ALA A 65 9.71 1.17 5.63
CA ALA A 65 9.52 0.26 4.52
C ALA A 65 8.15 0.44 3.88
N ILE A 66 8.03 0.01 2.62
CA ILE A 66 6.75 -0.08 1.91
C ILE A 66 6.51 -1.51 1.42
N ILE A 67 5.25 -1.93 1.48
CA ILE A 67 4.79 -3.22 0.98
C ILE A 67 4.04 -2.97 -0.31
N LEU A 68 4.46 -3.63 -1.37
CA LEU A 68 3.91 -3.52 -2.71
C LEU A 68 3.22 -4.84 -3.08
N PRO A 69 1.92 -4.85 -3.42
CA PRO A 69 1.34 -5.97 -4.17
C PRO A 69 2.06 -6.15 -5.51
N LYS A 70 2.30 -7.37 -5.94
CA LYS A 70 2.85 -7.66 -7.28
C LYS A 70 1.79 -7.49 -8.38
N ASN A 71 0.53 -7.59 -7.99
CA ASN A 71 -0.61 -7.29 -8.83
C ASN A 71 -0.90 -5.79 -8.77
N HIS A 72 -1.02 -5.14 -9.93
CA HIS A 72 -1.29 -3.71 -9.98
C HIS A 72 -2.72 -3.40 -9.51
N ALA A 73 -2.83 -2.67 -8.43
CA ALA A 73 -4.05 -1.99 -8.00
C ALA A 73 -3.70 -0.54 -7.71
N ALA A 74 -4.45 0.41 -8.26
CA ALA A 74 -4.14 1.82 -8.06
C ALA A 74 -4.28 2.24 -6.59
N ASP A 75 -5.30 1.70 -5.91
CA ASP A 75 -5.72 2.07 -4.57
C ASP A 75 -6.44 0.90 -3.88
N LEU A 76 -6.96 1.12 -2.67
CA LEU A 76 -7.71 0.11 -1.91
C LEU A 76 -9.02 -0.29 -2.61
N PHE A 77 -9.64 0.64 -3.34
CA PHE A 77 -10.93 0.38 -3.99
C PHE A 77 -10.82 -0.56 -5.19
N SER A 78 -9.64 -0.61 -5.80
CA SER A 78 -9.31 -1.50 -6.93
C SER A 78 -8.56 -2.77 -6.51
N LEU A 79 -8.16 -2.89 -5.22
CA LEU A 79 -7.44 -4.05 -4.71
C LEU A 79 -8.38 -5.24 -4.54
N GLU A 80 -7.93 -6.43 -4.95
CA GLU A 80 -8.65 -7.68 -4.70
C GLU A 80 -8.76 -7.97 -3.19
N GLU A 81 -9.93 -8.42 -2.74
CA GLU A 81 -10.18 -8.70 -1.31
C GLU A 81 -9.18 -9.69 -0.69
N ALA A 82 -8.75 -10.68 -1.45
CA ALA A 82 -7.77 -11.65 -0.99
C ALA A 82 -6.43 -10.97 -0.65
N GLU A 83 -5.99 -10.05 -1.50
CA GLU A 83 -4.77 -9.26 -1.27
C GLU A 83 -4.95 -8.28 -0.11
N ALA A 84 -6.12 -7.66 0.00
CA ALA A 84 -6.44 -6.78 1.13
C ALA A 84 -6.37 -7.49 2.48
N ARG A 85 -6.77 -8.77 2.54
CA ARG A 85 -6.64 -9.60 3.76
C ARG A 85 -5.19 -9.94 4.06
N GLU A 86 -4.39 -10.24 3.04
CA GLU A 86 -3.02 -10.73 3.20
C GLU A 86 -1.99 -9.63 3.45
N VAL A 87 -2.20 -8.43 2.93
CA VAL A 87 -1.25 -7.32 3.10
C VAL A 87 -0.97 -7.00 4.57
N PHE A 88 -1.98 -7.11 5.45
CA PHE A 88 -1.79 -6.91 6.89
C PHE A 88 -1.02 -8.04 7.57
N VAL A 89 -1.08 -9.27 7.02
CA VAL A 89 -0.22 -10.38 7.48
C VAL A 89 1.24 -10.06 7.17
N VAL A 90 1.52 -9.55 5.97
CA VAL A 90 2.87 -9.11 5.59
C VAL A 90 3.32 -7.93 6.45
N ALA A 91 2.45 -6.92 6.65
CA ALA A 91 2.74 -5.77 7.50
C ALA A 91 3.09 -6.19 8.94
N LYS A 92 2.39 -7.17 9.51
CA LYS A 92 2.70 -7.74 10.82
C LYS A 92 4.09 -8.37 10.84
N LYS A 93 4.46 -9.17 9.82
CA LYS A 93 5.79 -9.80 9.75
C LYS A 93 6.90 -8.74 9.72
N VAL A 94 6.74 -7.73 8.84
CA VAL A 94 7.70 -6.63 8.69
C VAL A 94 7.83 -5.83 9.98
N ALA A 95 6.70 -5.43 10.59
CA ALA A 95 6.69 -4.67 11.85
C ALA A 95 7.32 -5.45 13.01
N THR A 96 7.09 -6.78 13.09
CA THR A 96 7.73 -7.63 14.10
C THR A 96 9.24 -7.65 13.94
N ALA A 97 9.72 -7.86 12.70
CA ALA A 97 11.15 -7.83 12.41
C ALA A 97 11.79 -6.47 12.73
N MET A 98 11.09 -5.35 12.42
CA MET A 98 11.55 -4.01 12.77
C MET A 98 11.71 -3.83 14.27
N LYS A 99 10.76 -4.32 15.07
CA LYS A 99 10.83 -4.25 16.52
C LYS A 99 12.02 -5.04 17.07
N GLU A 100 12.25 -6.24 16.54
CA GLU A 100 13.34 -7.13 16.98
C GLU A 100 14.72 -6.61 16.55
N VAL A 101 14.86 -6.14 15.30
CA VAL A 101 16.16 -5.77 14.72
C VAL A 101 16.53 -4.32 15.00
N LEU A 102 15.55 -3.41 14.94
CA LEU A 102 15.79 -1.96 15.05
C LEU A 102 15.50 -1.41 16.44
N GLY A 103 14.83 -2.19 17.31
CA GLY A 103 14.46 -1.76 18.65
C GLY A 103 13.46 -0.61 18.68
N CYS A 104 12.62 -0.46 17.65
CA CYS A 104 11.62 0.61 17.61
C CYS A 104 10.57 0.42 18.71
N GLU A 105 10.10 1.54 19.28
CA GLU A 105 9.13 1.55 20.38
C GLU A 105 7.69 1.45 19.90
N GLY A 106 7.44 1.82 18.63
CA GLY A 106 6.15 1.76 17.99
C GLY A 106 6.28 1.56 16.47
N VAL A 107 5.15 1.31 15.81
CA VAL A 107 5.07 1.22 14.36
C VAL A 107 3.77 1.84 13.91
N ASN A 108 3.82 2.72 12.90
CA ASN A 108 2.65 3.15 12.17
C ASN A 108 2.52 2.32 10.90
N ILE A 109 1.31 1.88 10.60
CA ILE A 109 0.94 1.30 9.32
C ILE A 109 0.02 2.31 8.67
N LEU A 110 0.40 2.81 7.49
CA LEU A 110 -0.30 3.86 6.78
C LEU A 110 -0.51 3.46 5.33
N GLN A 111 -1.73 3.69 4.81
CA GLN A 111 -2.06 3.49 3.41
C GLN A 111 -2.92 4.67 2.95
N ASN A 112 -2.56 5.28 1.83
CA ASN A 112 -3.20 6.46 1.29
C ASN A 112 -3.96 6.11 0.01
N ASN A 113 -5.20 6.60 -0.11
CA ASN A 113 -6.05 6.42 -1.28
C ASN A 113 -6.44 7.77 -1.86
N GLY A 114 -5.93 8.08 -3.05
CA GLY A 114 -6.13 9.34 -3.73
C GLY A 114 -5.18 10.47 -3.29
N GLU A 115 -5.04 11.46 -4.15
CA GLU A 115 -4.12 12.60 -3.97
C GLU A 115 -4.44 13.40 -2.69
N VAL A 116 -5.72 13.63 -2.40
CA VAL A 116 -6.17 14.37 -1.22
C VAL A 116 -5.76 13.68 0.09
N ALA A 117 -5.61 12.35 0.04
CA ALA A 117 -5.12 11.55 1.16
C ALA A 117 -3.59 11.41 1.16
N GLY A 118 -2.87 12.06 0.23
CA GLY A 118 -1.42 12.03 0.14
C GLY A 118 -0.85 10.87 -0.68
N GLN A 119 -1.65 10.21 -1.51
CA GLN A 119 -1.15 9.20 -2.45
C GLN A 119 -0.43 9.89 -3.61
N THR A 120 0.84 9.56 -3.84
CA THR A 120 1.68 10.13 -4.90
C THR A 120 1.97 9.15 -6.04
N VAL A 121 1.92 7.85 -5.78
CA VAL A 121 2.07 6.79 -6.78
C VAL A 121 0.79 5.96 -6.80
N PHE A 122 0.14 5.89 -7.97
CA PHE A 122 -1.10 5.13 -8.18
C PHE A 122 -0.81 3.64 -8.42
N HIS A 123 -0.21 3.06 -7.44
CA HIS A 123 -0.04 1.65 -7.17
C HIS A 123 -0.15 1.51 -5.67
N LEU A 124 -1.11 0.73 -5.20
CA LEU A 124 -1.33 0.56 -3.76
C LEU A 124 -0.03 0.15 -3.07
N HIS A 125 0.28 0.84 -2.02
CA HIS A 125 1.41 0.51 -1.17
C HIS A 125 1.06 0.79 0.29
N VAL A 126 1.61 -0.03 1.16
CA VAL A 126 1.41 0.11 2.61
C VAL A 126 2.73 0.48 3.25
N HIS A 127 2.77 1.66 3.87
CA HIS A 127 3.90 2.10 4.66
C HIS A 127 3.94 1.37 6.00
N VAL A 128 5.12 0.93 6.39
CA VAL A 128 5.43 0.41 7.73
C VAL A 128 6.54 1.29 8.29
N ILE A 129 6.18 2.16 9.24
CA ILE A 129 7.05 3.23 9.73
C ILE A 129 7.42 2.95 11.18
N PRO A 130 8.66 2.52 11.46
CA PRO A 130 9.16 2.37 12.82
C PRO A 130 9.19 3.73 13.53
N ARG A 131 8.81 3.73 14.82
CA ARG A 131 8.76 4.93 15.62
C ARG A 131 9.73 4.82 16.79
N TYR A 132 10.40 5.91 17.05
CA TYR A 132 11.39 6.04 18.10
C TYR A 132 11.06 7.23 18.99
N LYS A 133 11.40 7.13 20.27
CA LYS A 133 11.21 8.25 21.19
C LYS A 133 11.98 9.48 20.73
N GLY A 134 11.25 10.56 20.50
CA GLY A 134 11.83 11.82 20.01
C GLY A 134 12.05 11.88 18.50
N ASP A 135 11.51 10.93 17.71
CA ASP A 135 11.51 11.07 16.24
C ASP A 135 10.65 12.27 15.80
N GLU A 136 10.92 12.78 14.60
CA GLU A 136 10.25 13.96 14.04
C GLU A 136 9.04 13.61 13.17
N VAL A 137 8.65 12.33 13.09
CA VAL A 137 7.53 11.88 12.27
C VAL A 137 6.21 12.40 12.83
N VAL A 138 5.49 13.18 12.06
CA VAL A 138 4.21 13.76 12.45
C VAL A 138 3.07 13.12 11.68
N ILE A 139 2.23 12.34 12.39
CA ILE A 139 0.95 11.83 11.88
C ILE A 139 -0.12 12.39 12.80
N LYS A 140 -0.71 13.53 12.41
CA LYS A 140 -1.71 14.24 13.21
C LYS A 140 -2.86 14.73 12.32
N TRP A 141 -4.04 14.82 12.91
CA TRP A 141 -5.21 15.48 12.34
C TRP A 141 -5.86 16.39 13.37
N PRO A 142 -6.49 17.50 12.94
CA PRO A 142 -7.25 18.35 13.85
C PRO A 142 -8.46 17.59 14.40
N HIS A 143 -8.72 17.74 15.68
CA HIS A 143 -9.97 17.26 16.27
C HIS A 143 -11.10 18.21 15.86
N LYS A 144 -12.22 17.61 15.45
CA LYS A 144 -13.47 18.32 15.16
C LYS A 144 -14.47 18.04 16.26
N GLU A 145 -15.33 19.04 16.54
CA GLU A 145 -16.39 18.84 17.49
C GLU A 145 -17.49 17.92 16.92
N SER A 146 -18.03 17.01 17.74
CA SER A 146 -18.97 16.00 17.27
C SER A 146 -20.29 16.58 16.74
N TYR A 147 -20.70 17.77 17.21
CA TYR A 147 -21.91 18.43 16.74
C TYR A 147 -21.80 19.04 15.33
N GLU A 148 -20.60 19.10 14.75
CA GLU A 148 -20.41 19.55 13.37
C GLU A 148 -20.98 18.54 12.35
N TYR A 149 -21.28 17.30 12.77
CA TYR A 149 -21.69 16.23 11.89
C TYR A 149 -22.92 15.46 12.45
N ASP A 150 -23.88 15.14 11.59
CA ASP A 150 -24.93 14.16 11.93
C ASP A 150 -24.41 12.73 11.77
N PHE A 151 -23.70 12.25 12.78
CA PHE A 151 -23.15 10.89 12.78
C PHE A 151 -24.21 9.80 12.64
N GLY A 152 -25.45 10.05 13.14
CA GLY A 152 -26.54 9.06 13.05
C GLY A 152 -27.01 8.85 11.61
N SER A 153 -27.18 9.92 10.84
CA SER A 153 -27.50 9.84 9.42
C SER A 153 -26.35 9.21 8.60
N ILE A 154 -25.14 9.72 8.80
CA ILE A 154 -23.96 9.22 8.09
C ILE A 154 -23.77 7.71 8.32
N ALA A 155 -23.88 7.24 9.56
CA ALA A 155 -23.73 5.82 9.88
C ALA A 155 -24.77 4.95 9.18
N LYS A 156 -26.04 5.39 9.12
CA LYS A 156 -27.11 4.66 8.40
C LYS A 156 -26.85 4.58 6.90
N GLU A 157 -26.41 5.70 6.29
CA GLU A 157 -26.11 5.74 4.86
C GLU A 157 -24.94 4.83 4.49
N LEU A 158 -23.88 4.82 5.31
CA LEU A 158 -22.75 3.94 5.11
C LEU A 158 -23.12 2.46 5.27
N ALA A 159 -23.84 2.12 6.35
CA ALA A 159 -24.26 0.74 6.60
C ALA A 159 -25.17 0.18 5.48
N ALA A 160 -25.91 1.03 4.79
CA ALA A 160 -26.74 0.63 3.66
C ALA A 160 -25.95 0.31 2.38
N LYS A 161 -24.62 0.57 2.38
CA LYS A 161 -23.71 0.32 1.24
C LYS A 161 -22.71 -0.81 1.48
N ILE A 162 -22.62 -1.30 2.70
CA ILE A 162 -21.80 -2.43 3.12
C ILE A 162 -22.61 -3.72 3.09
#